data_0cbaa80badfd81ed068d7fbefc6e0cb4
#
_entry.id   0cbaa80badfd81ed068d7fbefc6e0cb4
#
_cell.length_a   1.000
_cell.length_b   1.000
_cell.length_c   1.000
_cell.angle_alpha   90.00
_cell.angle_beta   90.00
_cell.angle_gamma   90.00
#
_symmetry.space_group_name_H-M   'P 1'
#
loop_
_entity.id
_entity.type
_entity.pdbx_description
1 polymer ?
#
loop_
_entity_poly.entity_id
_entity_poly.type
_entity_poly.pdbx_seq_one_letter_code
_entity_poly.pdbx_strand_id
1 'polypeptide(L)'
;MATIKGRISAFLLLAFCALTPVHAVQGPRASDDEFGPVVRAYLGYLKNEQEVVDDRASRREVSASYXXHNSNRIKALRQMAIKLARETHNDYLPELEAVSAGEMSLLFGSNPPPAALLKPGEVLRNTFRFLGVVRAGEAFYLFARLDPYEQAELNEKSSAARRP
;
A
#
# COMPACT_ATOMS: atom_id res chain seq x y z
N MET A 1 -10.22 -71.84 -46.31
CA MET A 1 -10.27 -70.36 -46.27
C MET A 1 -11.05 -69.95 -45.02
N ALA A 2 -10.33 -69.56 -43.96
CA ALA A 2 -10.94 -69.16 -42.70
C ALA A 2 -10.50 -67.75 -42.34
N THR A 3 -11.41 -66.83 -42.29
CA THR A 3 -11.18 -65.42 -41.94
C THR A 3 -11.33 -65.24 -40.43
N ILE A 4 -10.21 -64.86 -39.76
CA ILE A 4 -10.20 -64.54 -38.33
C ILE A 4 -10.49 -63.05 -38.17
N LYS A 5 -11.66 -62.75 -37.57
CA LYS A 5 -12.01 -61.37 -37.18
C LYS A 5 -11.41 -61.08 -35.81
N GLY A 6 -10.38 -60.24 -35.76
CA GLY A 6 -9.83 -59.73 -34.52
C GLY A 6 -10.68 -58.65 -33.89
N ARG A 7 -11.10 -58.86 -32.64
CA ARG A 7 -11.81 -57.86 -31.85
C ARG A 7 -10.79 -57.02 -31.09
N ILE A 8 -10.67 -55.74 -31.48
CA ILE A 8 -9.84 -54.79 -30.76
C ILE A 8 -10.69 -54.20 -29.61
N SER A 9 -10.38 -54.55 -28.40
CA SER A 9 -11.01 -54.00 -27.18
C SER A 9 -10.28 -52.71 -26.79
N ALA A 10 -10.93 -51.57 -27.04
CA ALA A 10 -10.39 -50.27 -26.64
C ALA A 10 -10.64 -50.05 -25.15
N PHE A 11 -9.59 -50.12 -24.35
CA PHE A 11 -9.65 -49.70 -22.93
C PHE A 11 -9.59 -48.19 -22.85
N LEU A 12 -10.72 -47.56 -22.54
CA LEU A 12 -10.79 -46.12 -22.29
C LEU A 12 -10.37 -45.88 -20.86
N LEU A 13 -9.12 -45.40 -20.66
CA LEU A 13 -8.62 -45.01 -19.34
C LEU A 13 -9.09 -43.61 -19.03
N LEU A 14 -10.15 -43.50 -18.21
CA LEU A 14 -10.62 -42.23 -17.69
C LEU A 14 -9.65 -41.74 -16.59
N ALA A 15 -8.75 -40.80 -16.95
CA ALA A 15 -7.93 -40.11 -15.96
C ALA A 15 -8.79 -39.08 -15.24
N PHE A 16 -9.17 -39.39 -14.01
CA PHE A 16 -9.91 -38.48 -13.14
C PHE A 16 -8.88 -37.50 -12.53
N CYS A 17 -8.70 -36.33 -13.18
CA CYS A 17 -7.92 -35.26 -12.58
C CYS A 17 -8.70 -34.69 -11.41
N ALA A 18 -8.33 -35.10 -10.20
CA ALA A 18 -8.83 -34.49 -8.97
C ALA A 18 -8.31 -33.05 -8.89
N LEU A 19 -9.13 -32.08 -9.28
CA LEU A 19 -8.90 -30.67 -9.03
C LEU A 19 -9.04 -30.44 -7.51
N THR A 20 -7.92 -30.55 -6.81
CA THR A 20 -7.89 -30.12 -5.40
C THR A 20 -7.99 -28.58 -5.40
N PRO A 21 -9.01 -28.01 -4.77
CA PRO A 21 -9.03 -26.55 -4.60
C PRO A 21 -7.83 -26.15 -3.74
N VAL A 22 -6.91 -25.38 -4.34
CA VAL A 22 -5.85 -24.74 -3.57
C VAL A 22 -6.54 -23.68 -2.72
N HIS A 23 -6.85 -24.03 -1.49
CA HIS A 23 -7.25 -23.05 -0.50
C HIS A 23 -6.03 -22.18 -0.27
N ALA A 24 -6.03 -20.98 -0.85
CA ALA A 24 -5.07 -19.95 -0.46
C ALA A 24 -5.26 -19.75 1.05
N VAL A 25 -4.26 -20.20 1.82
CA VAL A 25 -4.20 -19.90 3.24
C VAL A 25 -4.03 -18.39 3.34
N GLN A 26 -5.16 -17.68 3.47
CA GLN A 26 -5.10 -16.30 3.90
C GLN A 26 -4.56 -16.38 5.34
N GLY A 27 -3.31 -15.95 5.49
CA GLY A 27 -2.75 -15.79 6.84
C GLY A 27 -3.71 -14.97 7.68
N PRO A 28 -3.69 -15.10 9.00
CA PRO A 28 -4.63 -14.39 9.85
C PRO A 28 -4.60 -12.92 9.48
N ARG A 29 -5.74 -12.41 9.01
CA ARG A 29 -5.94 -10.98 8.90
C ARG A 29 -5.79 -10.46 10.31
N ALA A 30 -4.71 -9.73 10.56
CA ALA A 30 -4.55 -9.04 11.83
C ALA A 30 -5.86 -8.29 12.08
N SER A 31 -6.57 -8.69 13.12
CA SER A 31 -7.72 -7.91 13.52
C SER A 31 -7.17 -6.57 14.00
N ASP A 32 -7.84 -5.48 13.67
CA ASP A 32 -7.37 -4.16 14.07
C ASP A 32 -7.31 -4.05 15.62
N ASP A 33 -7.90 -5.01 16.32
CA ASP A 33 -7.90 -5.10 17.78
C ASP A 33 -6.50 -5.32 18.40
N GLU A 34 -5.52 -5.77 17.62
CA GLU A 34 -4.14 -5.93 18.12
C GLU A 34 -3.44 -4.58 18.37
N PHE A 35 -3.98 -3.48 17.81
CA PHE A 35 -3.35 -2.16 17.88
C PHE A 35 -4.01 -1.28 18.95
N GLY A 36 -3.28 -0.26 19.40
CA GLY A 36 -3.78 0.74 20.32
C GLY A 36 -4.82 1.68 19.67
N PRO A 37 -5.48 2.51 20.48
CA PRO A 37 -6.59 3.34 20.00
C PRO A 37 -6.23 4.31 18.86
N VAL A 38 -5.02 4.88 18.83
CA VAL A 38 -4.63 5.80 17.76
C VAL A 38 -4.52 5.07 16.42
N VAL A 39 -3.81 3.94 16.43
CA VAL A 39 -3.65 3.13 15.21
C VAL A 39 -5.01 2.61 14.74
N ARG A 40 -5.85 2.10 15.66
CA ARG A 40 -7.20 1.62 15.30
C ARG A 40 -8.06 2.73 14.70
N ALA A 41 -8.01 3.93 15.27
CA ALA A 41 -8.78 5.07 14.75
C ALA A 41 -8.33 5.39 13.31
N TYR A 42 -7.02 5.39 13.05
CA TYR A 42 -6.50 5.63 11.70
C TYR A 42 -6.92 4.53 10.71
N LEU A 43 -6.84 3.26 11.12
CA LEU A 43 -7.26 2.14 10.27
C LEU A 43 -8.76 2.20 9.98
N GLY A 44 -9.57 2.61 10.96
CA GLY A 44 -11.00 2.85 10.80
C GLY A 44 -11.28 3.99 9.83
N TYR A 45 -10.52 5.09 9.93
CA TYR A 45 -10.61 6.20 8.99
C TYR A 45 -10.33 5.71 7.55
N LEU A 46 -9.26 4.94 7.35
CA LEU A 46 -8.94 4.41 6.02
C LEU A 46 -10.03 3.48 5.48
N LYS A 47 -10.67 2.71 6.35
CA LYS A 47 -11.81 1.86 5.97
C LYS A 47 -12.97 2.73 5.47
N ASN A 48 -13.29 3.80 6.20
CA ASN A 48 -14.37 4.72 5.81
C ASN A 48 -14.04 5.41 4.48
N GLU A 49 -12.78 5.82 4.26
CA GLU A 49 -12.34 6.39 2.99
C GLU A 49 -12.54 5.40 1.83
N GLN A 50 -12.26 4.11 2.07
CA GLN A 50 -12.48 3.08 1.06
C GLN A 50 -13.98 2.96 0.72
N GLU A 51 -14.84 2.99 1.73
CA GLU A 51 -16.29 2.95 1.53
C GLU A 51 -16.78 4.14 0.69
N VAL A 52 -16.21 5.34 0.92
CA VAL A 52 -16.54 6.52 0.13
C VAL A 52 -16.11 6.34 -1.34
N VAL A 53 -14.89 5.83 -1.56
CA VAL A 53 -14.38 5.57 -2.92
C VAL A 53 -15.27 4.55 -3.64
N ASP A 54 -15.65 3.47 -2.95
CA ASP A 54 -16.49 2.40 -3.52
C ASP A 54 -17.89 2.91 -3.83
N ASP A 55 -18.47 3.72 -2.96
CA ASP A 55 -19.79 4.33 -3.17
C ASP A 55 -19.79 5.25 -4.39
N ARG A 56 -18.79 6.11 -4.53
CA ARG A 56 -18.67 7.01 -5.68
C ARG A 56 -18.48 6.24 -6.98
N ALA A 57 -17.72 5.13 -6.93
CA ALA A 57 -17.53 4.26 -8.09
C ALA A 57 -18.84 3.56 -8.48
N SER A 58 -19.60 3.07 -7.48
CA SER A 58 -20.88 2.38 -7.72
C SER A 58 -21.91 3.30 -8.39
N ARG A 59 -21.89 4.58 -8.02
CA ARG A 59 -22.76 5.61 -8.62
C ARG A 59 -22.21 6.19 -9.92
N ARG A 60 -21.07 5.67 -10.39
CA ARG A 60 -20.39 6.11 -11.63
C ARG A 60 -19.99 7.62 -11.58
N GLU A 61 -19.74 8.14 -10.39
CA GLU A 61 -19.26 9.52 -10.20
C GLU A 61 -17.79 9.69 -10.52
N VAL A 62 -17.04 8.59 -10.50
CA VAL A 62 -15.60 8.58 -10.76
C VAL A 62 -15.26 7.48 -11.76
N SER A 63 -14.13 7.66 -12.45
CA SER A 63 -13.66 6.66 -13.41
C SER A 63 -13.12 5.40 -12.72
N ALA A 64 -13.08 4.30 -13.46
CA ALA A 64 -12.47 3.04 -12.98
C ALA A 64 -11.00 3.24 -12.62
N SER A 65 -10.29 4.07 -13.37
CA SER A 65 -8.89 4.41 -13.08
C SER A 65 -8.76 5.13 -11.73
N TYR A 66 -9.65 6.05 -11.47
CA TYR A 66 -9.70 6.71 -10.17
C TYR A 66 -9.95 5.70 -9.04
N UNK A 67 -10.78 4.76 -9.21
CA UNK A 67 -11.04 3.80 -8.32
C UNK A 67 -9.93 2.99 -8.01
N UNK A 68 -9.25 2.55 -8.88
CA UNK A 68 -8.20 1.81 -8.75
C UNK A 68 -7.17 2.43 -8.01
N HIS A 69 -6.82 3.62 -8.48
CA HIS A 69 -5.70 4.39 -7.92
C HIS A 69 -5.90 4.69 -6.43
N ASN A 70 -7.07 5.23 -6.08
CA ASN A 70 -7.31 5.62 -4.68
C ASN A 70 -7.46 4.41 -3.75
N SER A 71 -8.08 3.33 -4.20
CA SER A 71 -8.13 2.09 -3.41
C SER A 71 -6.71 1.53 -3.16
N ASN A 72 -5.85 1.60 -4.16
CA ASN A 72 -4.46 1.16 -4.02
C ASN A 72 -3.69 2.08 -3.04
N ARG A 73 -3.93 3.40 -3.11
CA ARG A 73 -3.35 4.37 -2.16
C ARG A 73 -3.76 4.05 -0.73
N ILE A 74 -5.05 3.81 -0.50
CA ILE A 74 -5.59 3.47 0.83
C ILE A 74 -4.93 2.20 1.36
N LYS A 75 -4.79 1.18 0.50
CA LYS A 75 -4.08 -0.07 0.86
C LYS A 75 -2.62 0.20 1.23
N ALA A 76 -1.94 1.08 0.48
CA ALA A 76 -0.53 1.41 0.76
C ALA A 76 -0.40 2.13 2.12
N LEU A 77 -1.29 3.09 2.40
CA LEU A 77 -1.34 3.78 3.70
C LEU A 77 -1.59 2.78 4.84
N ARG A 78 -2.57 1.89 4.66
CA ARG A 78 -2.88 0.86 5.65
C ARG A 78 -1.67 -0.04 5.94
N GLN A 79 -0.99 -0.51 4.88
CA GLN A 79 0.19 -1.36 5.03
C GLN A 79 1.31 -0.63 5.79
N MET A 80 1.54 0.66 5.47
CA MET A 80 2.57 1.44 6.16
C MET A 80 2.21 1.69 7.63
N ALA A 81 0.96 2.03 7.93
CA ALA A 81 0.52 2.25 9.31
C ALA A 81 0.72 1.00 10.17
N ILE A 82 0.32 -0.16 9.65
CA ILE A 82 0.50 -1.45 10.33
C ILE A 82 1.99 -1.75 10.53
N LYS A 83 2.80 -1.53 9.49
CA LYS A 83 4.26 -1.73 9.58
C LYS A 83 4.85 -0.87 10.68
N LEU A 84 4.55 0.43 10.69
CA LEU A 84 5.09 1.35 11.70
C LEU A 84 4.68 0.94 13.11
N ALA A 85 3.39 0.64 13.32
CA ALA A 85 2.88 0.23 14.63
C ALA A 85 3.60 -1.02 15.15
N ARG A 86 3.85 -1.98 14.28
CA ARG A 86 4.57 -3.21 14.65
C ARG A 86 6.05 -2.97 14.93
N GLU A 87 6.69 -2.11 14.16
CA GLU A 87 8.13 -1.81 14.32
C GLU A 87 8.41 -0.97 15.56
N THR A 88 7.52 -0.01 15.87
CA THR A 88 7.72 0.90 17.00
C THR A 88 7.18 0.33 18.31
N HIS A 89 6.27 -0.65 18.24
CA HIS A 89 5.60 -1.22 19.42
C HIS A 89 4.91 -0.17 20.29
N ASN A 90 4.43 0.92 19.67
CA ASN A 90 3.71 1.96 20.38
C ASN A 90 2.46 2.40 19.61
N ASP A 91 1.59 3.16 20.26
CA ASP A 91 0.34 3.62 19.67
C ASP A 91 0.48 5.06 19.15
N TYR A 92 1.51 5.27 18.31
CA TYR A 92 1.75 6.56 17.67
C TYR A 92 1.85 6.38 16.15
N LEU A 93 1.18 7.24 15.40
CA LEU A 93 1.35 7.35 13.96
C LEU A 93 1.57 8.81 13.58
N PRO A 94 2.62 9.11 12.82
CA PRO A 94 2.74 10.43 12.20
C PRO A 94 1.65 10.60 11.14
N GLU A 95 1.42 11.83 10.71
CA GLU A 95 0.57 12.09 9.55
C GLU A 95 1.22 11.45 8.31
N LEU A 96 0.53 10.48 7.70
CA LEU A 96 1.06 9.71 6.57
C LEU A 96 0.52 10.25 5.25
N GLU A 97 1.42 10.39 4.28
CA GLU A 97 1.10 10.76 2.91
C GLU A 97 1.57 9.66 1.96
N ALA A 98 0.76 9.37 0.94
CA ALA A 98 1.12 8.39 -0.08
C ALA A 98 0.89 8.98 -1.45
N VAL A 99 1.93 9.05 -2.26
CA VAL A 99 1.84 9.56 -3.63
C VAL A 99 2.53 8.61 -4.61
N SER A 100 2.02 8.52 -5.82
CA SER A 100 2.71 7.84 -6.91
C SER A 100 3.86 8.73 -7.42
N ALA A 101 4.75 8.18 -8.23
CA ALA A 101 5.87 8.95 -8.79
C ALA A 101 5.40 10.18 -9.57
N GLY A 102 4.26 10.05 -10.27
CA GLY A 102 3.70 11.17 -11.05
C GLY A 102 3.04 12.25 -10.20
N GLU A 103 2.79 11.97 -8.93
CA GLU A 103 2.10 12.87 -8.00
C GLU A 103 3.04 13.55 -7.00
N MET A 104 4.35 13.35 -7.12
CA MET A 104 5.32 13.96 -6.21
C MET A 104 5.15 15.49 -6.11
N SER A 105 4.71 16.13 -7.19
CA SER A 105 4.47 17.58 -7.21
C SER A 105 3.35 18.00 -6.24
N LEU A 106 2.45 17.11 -5.87
CA LEU A 106 1.38 17.43 -4.88
C LEU A 106 1.98 17.74 -3.50
N LEU A 107 3.08 17.06 -3.14
CA LEU A 107 3.78 17.31 -1.87
C LEU A 107 4.89 18.35 -2.00
N PHE A 108 5.58 18.37 -3.13
CA PHE A 108 6.85 19.12 -3.28
C PHE A 108 6.78 20.27 -4.28
N GLY A 109 5.61 20.52 -4.86
CA GLY A 109 5.44 21.63 -5.80
C GLY A 109 6.17 21.41 -7.14
N SER A 110 6.63 22.49 -7.73
CA SER A 110 7.18 22.50 -9.09
C SER A 110 8.52 21.77 -9.28
N ASN A 111 9.22 21.46 -8.18
CA ASN A 111 10.54 20.80 -8.27
C ASN A 111 10.60 19.61 -7.30
N PRO A 112 9.85 18.53 -7.58
CA PRO A 112 9.87 17.37 -6.69
C PRO A 112 11.21 16.62 -6.76
N PRO A 113 11.61 15.96 -5.65
CA PRO A 113 12.81 15.12 -5.67
C PRO A 113 12.61 13.93 -6.62
N PRO A 114 13.67 13.49 -7.30
CA PRO A 114 13.57 12.29 -8.14
C PRO A 114 13.23 11.05 -7.30
N ALA A 115 12.11 10.43 -7.59
CA ALA A 115 11.60 9.29 -6.81
C ALA A 115 12.62 8.15 -6.67
N ALA A 116 13.42 7.92 -7.74
CA ALA A 116 14.41 6.83 -7.76
C ALA A 116 15.61 7.07 -6.82
N LEU A 117 15.82 8.30 -6.36
CA LEU A 117 16.99 8.65 -5.52
C LEU A 117 16.64 8.72 -4.04
N LEU A 118 15.37 8.60 -3.68
CA LEU A 118 14.92 8.71 -2.29
C LEU A 118 15.43 7.56 -1.43
N LYS A 119 15.92 7.87 -0.23
CA LYS A 119 16.41 6.89 0.74
C LYS A 119 15.52 6.87 1.98
N PRO A 120 15.07 5.71 2.44
CA PRO A 120 14.27 5.65 3.68
C PRO A 120 14.97 6.36 4.83
N GLY A 121 14.21 7.17 5.57
CA GLY A 121 14.70 8.01 6.66
C GLY A 121 15.11 9.41 6.22
N GLU A 122 15.29 9.64 4.93
CA GLU A 122 15.69 10.96 4.41
C GLU A 122 14.62 12.01 4.69
N VAL A 123 15.05 13.17 5.20
CA VAL A 123 14.17 14.31 5.45
C VAL A 123 14.23 15.27 4.25
N LEU A 124 13.08 15.62 3.73
CA LEU A 124 12.92 16.45 2.54
C LEU A 124 12.25 17.77 2.92
N ARG A 125 12.88 18.87 2.56
CA ARG A 125 12.37 20.23 2.79
C ARG A 125 12.01 20.53 4.25
N ASN A 126 12.66 19.83 5.21
CA ASN A 126 12.39 19.96 6.65
C ASN A 126 10.91 19.73 7.00
N THR A 127 10.18 19.05 6.13
CA THR A 127 8.72 18.85 6.27
C THR A 127 8.34 17.36 6.25
N PHE A 128 8.98 16.59 5.39
CA PHE A 128 8.59 15.19 5.17
C PHE A 128 9.78 14.25 5.39
N ARG A 129 9.52 13.15 6.09
CA ARG A 129 10.48 12.03 6.18
C ARG A 129 10.01 10.92 5.23
N PHE A 130 10.87 10.51 4.32
CA PHE A 130 10.56 9.40 3.40
C PHE A 130 10.63 8.07 4.16
N LEU A 131 9.54 7.30 4.12
CA LEU A 131 9.43 6.02 4.83
C LEU A 131 9.76 4.81 3.96
N GLY A 132 9.57 4.95 2.65
CA GLY A 132 9.81 3.85 1.71
C GLY A 132 8.72 3.74 0.66
N VAL A 133 8.81 2.68 -0.13
CA VAL A 133 7.85 2.40 -1.21
C VAL A 133 6.99 1.21 -0.81
N VAL A 134 5.69 1.34 -1.00
CA VAL A 134 4.73 0.23 -0.84
C VAL A 134 4.10 -0.06 -2.20
N ARG A 135 4.06 -1.34 -2.56
CA ARG A 135 3.42 -1.80 -3.80
C ARG A 135 2.03 -2.35 -3.46
N ALA A 136 1.01 -1.65 -3.92
CA ALA A 136 -0.39 -2.01 -3.69
C ALA A 136 -1.14 -1.83 -5.01
N GLY A 137 -0.88 -2.72 -5.97
CA GLY A 137 -1.35 -2.60 -7.34
C GLY A 137 -0.42 -1.71 -8.18
N GLU A 138 0.05 -0.62 -7.59
CA GLU A 138 1.06 0.29 -8.16
C GLU A 138 2.03 0.71 -7.05
N ALA A 139 3.06 1.47 -7.39
CA ALA A 139 4.06 1.90 -6.41
C ALA A 139 3.66 3.25 -5.79
N PHE A 140 3.55 3.26 -4.46
CA PHE A 140 3.33 4.49 -3.70
C PHE A 140 4.57 4.79 -2.85
N TYR A 141 4.97 6.03 -2.85
CA TYR A 141 6.05 6.59 -2.04
C TYR A 141 5.40 7.17 -0.78
N LEU A 142 5.78 6.62 0.36
CA LEU A 142 5.17 6.94 1.64
C LEU A 142 6.03 7.93 2.40
N PHE A 143 5.40 8.96 2.92
CA PHE A 143 6.06 10.02 3.69
C PHE A 143 5.35 10.20 5.01
N ALA A 144 6.12 10.50 6.05
CA ALA A 144 5.61 11.00 7.32
C ALA A 144 5.81 12.51 7.34
N ARG A 145 4.77 13.27 7.63
CA ARG A 145 4.94 14.70 7.90
C ARG A 145 5.59 14.84 9.26
N LEU A 146 6.65 15.62 9.34
CA LEU A 146 7.33 15.91 10.60
C LEU A 146 6.43 16.79 11.48
N ASP A 147 6.49 16.59 12.78
CA ASP A 147 5.75 17.44 13.68
C ASP A 147 6.32 18.87 13.69
N PRO A 148 5.53 19.87 14.13
CA PRO A 148 5.97 21.26 14.08
C PRO A 148 7.27 21.56 14.87
N TYR A 149 7.53 20.82 15.94
CA TYR A 149 8.77 21.02 16.73
C TYR A 149 9.98 20.52 15.97
N GLU A 150 9.89 19.32 15.35
CA GLU A 150 10.96 18.80 14.49
C GLU A 150 11.24 19.76 13.33
N GLN A 151 10.17 20.28 12.70
CA GLN A 151 10.32 21.23 11.60
C GLN A 151 11.03 22.51 12.03
N ALA A 152 10.67 23.07 13.20
CA ALA A 152 11.28 24.27 13.75
C ALA A 152 12.77 24.05 14.03
N GLU A 153 13.12 22.94 14.69
CA GLU A 153 14.50 22.59 15.01
C GLU A 153 15.37 22.47 13.75
N LEU A 154 14.85 21.80 12.71
CA LEU A 154 15.58 21.64 11.45
C LEU A 154 15.78 22.99 10.73
N ASN A 155 14.78 23.86 10.78
CA ASN A 155 14.88 25.20 10.19
C ASN A 155 15.91 26.06 10.91
N GLU A 156 15.97 26.00 12.24
CA GLU A 156 16.98 26.71 13.03
C GLU A 156 18.41 26.22 12.69
N LYS A 157 18.61 24.90 12.64
CA LYS A 157 19.90 24.30 12.27
C LYS A 157 20.33 24.71 10.86
N SER A 158 19.38 24.70 9.91
CA SER A 158 19.65 25.10 8.52
C SER A 158 20.01 26.58 8.43
N SER A 159 19.34 27.42 9.21
CA SER A 159 19.61 28.88 9.26
C SER A 159 20.96 29.18 9.90
N ALA A 160 21.32 28.49 10.99
CA ALA A 160 22.60 28.63 11.64
C ALA A 160 23.75 28.24 10.70
N ALA A 161 23.58 27.16 9.94
CA ALA A 161 24.61 26.68 8.99
C ALA A 161 24.84 27.64 7.81
N ARG A 162 23.89 28.55 7.51
CA ARG A 162 23.99 29.53 6.44
C ARG A 162 24.58 30.89 6.85
N ARG A 163 24.79 31.10 8.15
CA ARG A 163 25.41 32.35 8.63
C ARG A 163 26.93 32.25 8.46
N PRO A 164 27.58 33.19 7.71
CA PRO A 164 29.02 33.17 7.47
C PRO A 164 29.82 33.46 8.74
#